data_1ef065e569e741019216ef9edc0da58f
#
_entry.id   1ef065e569e741019216ef9edc0da58f
#
_cell.length_a   1.000
_cell.length_b   1.000
_cell.length_c   1.000
_cell.angle_alpha   90.00
_cell.angle_beta   90.00
_cell.angle_gamma   90.00
#
_symmetry.space_group_name_H-M   'P 1'
#
loop_
_entity.id
_entity.type
_entity.pdbx_description
1 polymer ?
#
loop_
_entity_poly.entity_id
_entity_poly.type
_entity_poly.pdbx_seq_one_letter_code
_entity_poly.pdbx_strand_id
1 'polypeptide(L)'
;MSAELLFAWTFPVAAPFWALMILAPGWAVTRRVIGSPLIVLPPVLVYALLVLPQLGTFLPAVTDPTPAGVAALLGGPVGAAAGWAHFIAFDLFVGRWMYLDARERGLHPLLMAPVLVLTILLAPLGLLAHLALRTALHHAPAPAAGGVTRR
;
A
#
# COMPACT_ATOMS: atom_id res chain seq x y z
N MET A 1 -13.37 -0.33 -22.68
CA MET A 1 -13.30 -1.36 -21.62
C MET A 1 -14.39 -1.02 -20.60
N SER A 2 -15.15 -2.00 -20.10
CA SER A 2 -16.20 -1.73 -19.11
C SER A 2 -15.60 -1.45 -17.72
N ALA A 3 -16.35 -0.74 -16.87
CA ALA A 3 -15.92 -0.43 -15.51
C ALA A 3 -15.73 -1.71 -14.67
N GLU A 4 -16.60 -2.71 -14.89
CA GLU A 4 -16.53 -4.01 -14.22
C GLU A 4 -15.24 -4.77 -14.57
N LEU A 5 -14.82 -4.73 -15.84
CA LEU A 5 -13.57 -5.36 -16.27
C LEU A 5 -12.37 -4.67 -15.65
N LEU A 6 -12.33 -3.33 -15.64
CA LEU A 6 -11.27 -2.56 -15.01
C LEU A 6 -11.23 -2.79 -13.50
N PHE A 7 -12.39 -2.83 -12.84
CA PHE A 7 -12.49 -3.20 -11.42
C PHE A 7 -11.89 -4.58 -11.15
N ALA A 8 -12.28 -5.59 -11.96
CA ALA A 8 -11.82 -6.98 -11.80
C ALA A 8 -10.29 -7.10 -11.95
N TRP A 9 -9.66 -6.30 -12.79
CA TRP A 9 -8.20 -6.33 -13.00
C TRP A 9 -7.40 -5.48 -12.02
N THR A 10 -8.04 -4.58 -11.28
CA THR A 10 -7.33 -3.63 -10.40
C THR A 10 -6.44 -4.33 -9.36
N PHE A 11 -6.97 -5.28 -8.61
CA PHE A 11 -6.17 -6.00 -7.61
C PHE A 11 -5.20 -7.02 -8.25
N PRO A 12 -5.59 -7.83 -9.24
CA PRO A 12 -4.67 -8.75 -9.92
C PRO A 12 -3.38 -8.11 -10.43
N VAL A 13 -3.41 -6.88 -10.95
CA VAL A 13 -2.20 -6.20 -11.42
C VAL A 13 -1.29 -5.71 -10.29
N ALA A 14 -1.82 -5.56 -9.07
CA ALA A 14 -1.06 -5.19 -7.88
C ALA A 14 -0.58 -6.42 -7.09
N ALA A 15 -1.30 -7.54 -7.16
CA ALA A 15 -1.07 -8.74 -6.37
C ALA A 15 0.37 -9.32 -6.47
N PRO A 16 1.05 -9.33 -7.63
CA PRO A 16 2.42 -9.83 -7.72
C PRO A 16 3.41 -9.05 -6.85
N PHE A 17 3.22 -7.74 -6.71
CA PHE A 17 4.11 -6.91 -5.88
C PHE A 17 3.89 -7.19 -4.39
N TRP A 18 2.64 -7.38 -3.97
CA TRP A 18 2.31 -7.82 -2.62
C TRP A 18 2.88 -9.21 -2.32
N ALA A 19 2.73 -10.15 -3.24
CA ALA A 19 3.31 -11.47 -3.10
C ALA A 19 4.84 -11.43 -2.92
N LEU A 20 5.55 -10.61 -3.70
CA LEU A 20 6.98 -10.41 -3.55
C LEU A 20 7.35 -9.88 -2.16
N MET A 21 6.65 -8.87 -1.66
CA MET A 21 6.95 -8.26 -0.36
C MET A 21 6.66 -9.21 0.82
N ILE A 22 5.62 -10.04 0.72
CA ILE A 22 5.16 -10.90 1.82
C ILE A 22 5.85 -12.27 1.79
N LEU A 23 5.92 -12.91 0.61
CA LEU A 23 6.39 -14.31 0.50
C LEU A 23 7.88 -14.42 0.21
N ALA A 24 8.47 -13.42 -0.45
CA ALA A 24 9.89 -13.45 -0.84
C ALA A 24 10.63 -12.15 -0.46
N PRO A 25 10.50 -11.62 0.77
CA PRO A 25 11.02 -10.30 1.15
C PRO A 25 12.54 -10.18 1.07
N GLY A 26 13.27 -11.29 1.22
CA GLY A 26 14.73 -11.36 1.16
C GLY A 26 15.32 -11.49 -0.25
N TRP A 27 14.48 -11.79 -1.24
CA TRP A 27 14.96 -12.08 -2.59
C TRP A 27 15.52 -10.84 -3.30
N ALA A 28 16.59 -11.01 -4.08
CA ALA A 28 17.24 -9.90 -4.80
C ALA A 28 16.30 -9.26 -5.84
N VAL A 29 15.47 -10.08 -6.51
CA VAL A 29 14.46 -9.58 -7.46
C VAL A 29 13.42 -8.73 -6.75
N THR A 30 12.93 -9.14 -5.56
CA THR A 30 12.00 -8.35 -4.76
C THR A 30 12.58 -6.96 -4.46
N ARG A 31 13.84 -6.91 -3.99
CA ARG A 31 14.52 -5.64 -3.69
C ARG A 31 14.60 -4.73 -4.91
N ARG A 32 14.93 -5.30 -6.07
CA ARG A 32 15.05 -4.54 -7.32
C ARG A 32 13.70 -4.03 -7.82
N VAL A 33 12.68 -4.89 -7.83
CA VAL A 33 11.33 -4.56 -8.31
C VAL A 33 10.67 -3.55 -7.37
N ILE A 34 10.60 -3.87 -6.08
CA ILE A 34 9.94 -3.01 -5.08
C ILE A 34 10.74 -1.71 -4.82
N GLY A 35 12.04 -1.71 -5.06
CA GLY A 35 12.87 -0.49 -5.04
C GLY A 35 12.36 0.58 -6.01
N SER A 36 11.79 0.18 -7.15
CA SER A 36 11.22 1.11 -8.12
C SER A 36 9.84 1.62 -7.68
N PRO A 37 9.57 2.93 -7.70
CA PRO A 37 8.23 3.46 -7.46
C PRO A 37 7.25 3.12 -8.60
N LEU A 38 7.74 2.69 -9.75
CA LEU A 38 6.92 2.38 -10.92
C LEU A 38 6.00 1.17 -10.73
N ILE A 39 6.17 0.40 -9.66
CA ILE A 39 5.25 -0.71 -9.33
C ILE A 39 3.80 -0.26 -9.12
N VAL A 40 3.56 1.02 -8.83
CA VAL A 40 2.20 1.56 -8.68
C VAL A 40 1.55 1.91 -10.03
N LEU A 41 2.31 1.96 -11.13
CA LEU A 41 1.77 2.32 -12.43
C LEU A 41 0.61 1.43 -12.90
N PRO A 42 0.65 0.08 -12.77
CA PRO A 42 -0.46 -0.74 -13.23
C PRO A 42 -1.82 -0.35 -12.62
N PRO A 43 -2.01 -0.26 -11.29
CA PRO A 43 -3.29 0.20 -10.75
C PRO A 43 -3.57 1.69 -10.99
N VAL A 44 -2.54 2.56 -11.09
CA VAL A 44 -2.72 3.98 -11.45
C VAL A 44 -3.23 4.12 -12.88
N LEU A 45 -2.77 3.28 -13.82
CA LEU A 45 -3.29 3.29 -15.19
C LEU A 45 -4.75 2.85 -15.24
N VAL A 46 -5.15 1.85 -14.45
CA VAL A 46 -6.57 1.47 -14.32
C VAL A 46 -7.39 2.65 -13.81
N TYR A 47 -6.93 3.33 -12.77
CA TYR A 47 -7.57 4.54 -12.25
C TYR A 47 -7.69 5.63 -13.33
N ALA A 48 -6.61 5.91 -14.06
CA ALA A 48 -6.61 6.93 -15.11
C ALA A 48 -7.61 6.60 -16.23
N LEU A 49 -7.70 5.34 -16.66
CA LEU A 49 -8.66 4.90 -17.68
C LEU A 49 -10.12 5.08 -17.24
N LEU A 50 -10.41 5.02 -15.92
CA LEU A 50 -11.73 5.24 -15.36
C LEU A 50 -12.05 6.73 -15.22
N VAL A 51 -11.11 7.54 -14.74
CA VAL A 51 -11.35 8.92 -14.31
C VAL A 51 -11.17 9.93 -15.45
N LEU A 52 -10.13 9.77 -16.30
CA LEU A 52 -9.84 10.76 -17.33
C LEU A 52 -11.00 11.00 -18.31
N PRO A 53 -11.72 9.97 -18.79
CA PRO A 53 -12.87 10.18 -19.66
C PRO A 53 -14.04 10.90 -19.00
N GLN A 54 -14.07 10.95 -17.66
CA GLN A 54 -15.17 11.48 -16.85
C GLN A 54 -14.74 12.64 -15.94
N LEU A 55 -13.67 13.34 -16.29
CA LEU A 55 -13.17 14.47 -15.48
C LEU A 55 -14.25 15.52 -15.19
N GLY A 56 -15.18 15.75 -16.14
CA GLY A 56 -16.29 16.69 -15.95
C GLY A 56 -17.24 16.29 -14.83
N THR A 57 -17.31 15.01 -14.47
CA THR A 57 -18.11 14.49 -13.33
C THR A 57 -17.28 14.46 -12.04
N PHE A 58 -16.01 14.04 -12.14
CA PHE A 58 -15.16 13.88 -10.97
C PHE A 58 -14.69 15.22 -10.40
N LEU A 59 -14.25 16.15 -11.24
CA LEU A 59 -13.69 17.43 -10.76
C LEU A 59 -14.63 18.23 -9.87
N PRO A 60 -15.90 18.49 -10.25
CA PRO A 60 -16.81 19.20 -9.35
C PRO A 60 -17.03 18.51 -8.01
N ALA A 61 -17.15 17.17 -8.02
CA ALA A 61 -17.38 16.38 -6.82
C ALA A 61 -16.19 16.37 -5.85
N VAL A 62 -14.95 16.58 -6.33
CA VAL A 62 -13.74 16.61 -5.49
C VAL A 62 -13.28 18.02 -5.14
N THR A 63 -13.66 19.03 -5.92
CA THR A 63 -13.33 20.44 -5.64
C THR A 63 -14.29 21.12 -4.68
N ASP A 64 -15.56 20.67 -4.65
CA ASP A 64 -16.58 21.11 -3.69
C ASP A 64 -17.29 19.88 -3.08
N PRO A 65 -16.58 19.12 -2.21
CA PRO A 65 -17.07 17.84 -1.73
C PRO A 65 -18.17 17.99 -0.69
N THR A 66 -19.28 17.28 -0.91
CA THR A 66 -20.32 17.05 0.09
C THR A 66 -20.49 15.56 0.33
N PRO A 67 -20.93 15.11 1.54
CA PRO A 67 -21.17 13.69 1.78
C PRO A 67 -22.12 13.06 0.76
N ALA A 68 -23.19 13.78 0.39
CA ALA A 68 -24.14 13.32 -0.62
C ALA A 68 -23.53 13.24 -2.02
N GLY A 69 -22.71 14.23 -2.42
CA GLY A 69 -22.02 14.25 -3.71
C GLY A 69 -20.99 13.14 -3.84
N VAL A 70 -20.21 12.90 -2.79
CA VAL A 70 -19.25 11.79 -2.74
C VAL A 70 -19.97 10.43 -2.78
N ALA A 71 -21.06 10.27 -2.03
CA ALA A 71 -21.86 9.05 -2.06
C ALA A 71 -22.47 8.79 -3.45
N ALA A 72 -22.98 9.84 -4.12
CA ALA A 72 -23.50 9.74 -5.48
C ALA A 72 -22.41 9.40 -6.49
N LEU A 73 -21.21 10.02 -6.37
CA LEU A 73 -20.07 9.74 -7.23
C LEU A 73 -19.63 8.26 -7.12
N LEU A 74 -19.45 7.77 -5.90
CA LEU A 74 -18.97 6.41 -5.64
C LEU A 74 -20.07 5.34 -5.79
N GLY A 75 -21.33 5.72 -5.77
CA GLY A 75 -22.48 4.81 -5.90
C GLY A 75 -22.67 4.21 -7.29
N GLY A 76 -22.09 4.81 -8.32
CA GLY A 76 -22.13 4.29 -9.69
C GLY A 76 -20.99 3.30 -10.00
N PRO A 77 -21.14 2.43 -11.03
CA PRO A 77 -20.13 1.43 -11.38
C PRO A 77 -18.74 2.03 -11.65
N VAL A 78 -18.68 3.16 -12.36
CA VAL A 78 -17.41 3.83 -12.67
C VAL A 78 -16.79 4.46 -11.44
N GLY A 79 -17.59 5.14 -10.61
CA GLY A 79 -17.13 5.76 -9.38
C GLY A 79 -16.63 4.72 -8.37
N ALA A 80 -17.35 3.61 -8.21
CA ALA A 80 -16.96 2.48 -7.38
C ALA A 80 -15.64 1.87 -7.86
N ALA A 81 -15.52 1.61 -9.17
CA ALA A 81 -14.30 1.07 -9.77
C ALA A 81 -13.11 2.04 -9.63
N ALA A 82 -13.33 3.34 -9.81
CA ALA A 82 -12.30 4.37 -9.63
C ALA A 82 -11.86 4.47 -8.16
N GLY A 83 -12.79 4.46 -7.21
CA GLY A 83 -12.48 4.43 -5.78
C GLY A 83 -11.67 3.20 -5.40
N TRP A 84 -12.04 2.03 -5.91
CA TRP A 84 -11.29 0.79 -5.71
C TRP A 84 -9.86 0.88 -6.28
N ALA A 85 -9.71 1.35 -7.52
CA ALA A 85 -8.40 1.53 -8.14
C ALA A 85 -7.51 2.55 -7.39
N HIS A 86 -8.13 3.61 -6.88
CA HIS A 86 -7.45 4.58 -6.02
C HIS A 86 -6.90 3.92 -4.75
N PHE A 87 -7.73 3.17 -4.03
CA PHE A 87 -7.29 2.47 -2.81
C PHE A 87 -6.14 1.51 -3.12
N ILE A 88 -6.29 0.62 -4.08
CA ILE A 88 -5.25 -0.36 -4.42
C ILE A 88 -3.92 0.30 -4.83
N ALA A 89 -3.97 1.42 -5.56
CA ALA A 89 -2.76 2.15 -5.96
C ALA A 89 -2.04 2.76 -4.75
N PHE A 90 -2.79 3.44 -3.87
CA PHE A 90 -2.21 4.06 -2.68
C PHE A 90 -1.79 3.04 -1.62
N ASP A 91 -2.57 1.98 -1.43
CA ASP A 91 -2.22 0.90 -0.51
C ASP A 91 -0.91 0.22 -0.95
N LEU A 92 -0.73 -0.02 -2.25
CA LEU A 92 0.52 -0.56 -2.78
C LEU A 92 1.70 0.41 -2.58
N PHE A 93 1.48 1.71 -2.74
CA PHE A 93 2.51 2.72 -2.48
C PHE A 93 2.91 2.74 -1.00
N VAL A 94 1.93 2.74 -0.09
CA VAL A 94 2.14 2.68 1.36
C VAL A 94 2.84 1.37 1.74
N GLY A 95 2.37 0.24 1.25
CA GLY A 95 2.99 -1.07 1.49
C GLY A 95 4.44 -1.14 1.01
N ARG A 96 4.72 -0.58 -0.16
CA ARG A 96 6.10 -0.42 -0.65
C ARG A 96 6.96 0.39 0.32
N TRP A 97 6.48 1.55 0.75
CA TRP A 97 7.20 2.38 1.70
C TRP A 97 7.46 1.63 3.01
N MET A 98 6.47 0.94 3.56
CA MET A 98 6.60 0.15 4.79
C MET A 98 7.62 -0.99 4.63
N TYR A 99 7.61 -1.68 3.49
CA TYR A 99 8.58 -2.72 3.18
C TYR A 99 10.02 -2.17 3.15
N LEU A 100 10.26 -1.02 2.51
CA LEU A 100 11.58 -0.41 2.42
C LEU A 100 12.06 0.10 3.79
N ASP A 101 11.20 0.85 4.52
CA ASP A 101 11.50 1.34 5.88
C ASP A 101 11.80 0.19 6.86
N ALA A 102 11.03 -0.89 6.80
CA ALA A 102 11.25 -2.06 7.62
C ALA A 102 12.61 -2.71 7.35
N ARG A 103 13.02 -2.78 6.10
CA ARG A 103 14.33 -3.33 5.71
C ARG A 103 15.48 -2.45 6.16
N GLU A 104 15.38 -1.14 6.00
CA GLU A 104 16.40 -0.17 6.46
C GLU A 104 16.61 -0.27 7.98
N ARG A 105 15.52 -0.58 8.72
CA ARG A 105 15.55 -0.74 10.19
C ARG A 105 15.89 -2.15 10.65
N GLY A 106 16.09 -3.10 9.75
CA GLY A 106 16.35 -4.48 10.10
C GLY A 106 15.16 -5.20 10.77
N LEU A 107 13.92 -4.74 10.54
CA LEU A 107 12.72 -5.40 11.05
C LEU A 107 12.58 -6.80 10.43
N HIS A 108 12.25 -7.78 11.30
CA HIS A 108 12.15 -9.15 10.85
C HIS A 108 10.97 -9.34 9.89
N PRO A 109 11.16 -10.01 8.73
CA PRO A 109 10.11 -10.18 7.73
C PRO A 109 8.82 -10.84 8.25
N LEU A 110 8.94 -11.79 9.19
CA LEU A 110 7.76 -12.44 9.79
C LEU A 110 6.90 -11.49 10.62
N LEU A 111 7.46 -10.40 11.15
CA LEU A 111 6.67 -9.36 11.82
C LEU A 111 5.99 -8.46 10.79
N MET A 112 6.63 -8.23 9.66
CA MET A 112 6.09 -7.36 8.61
C MET A 112 5.03 -8.04 7.75
N ALA A 113 5.11 -9.36 7.56
CA ALA A 113 4.14 -10.09 6.74
C ALA A 113 2.68 -9.86 7.17
N PRO A 114 2.27 -10.07 8.45
CA PRO A 114 0.90 -9.80 8.89
C PRO A 114 0.53 -8.31 8.80
N VAL A 115 1.48 -7.39 9.00
CA VAL A 115 1.23 -5.96 8.86
C VAL A 115 0.95 -5.58 7.40
N LEU A 116 1.70 -6.15 6.46
CA LEU A 116 1.45 -5.96 5.02
C LEU A 116 0.12 -6.57 4.57
N VAL A 117 -0.25 -7.75 5.11
CA VAL A 117 -1.58 -8.34 4.87
C VAL A 117 -2.68 -7.44 5.42
N LEU A 118 -2.51 -6.90 6.63
CA LEU A 118 -3.45 -5.93 7.20
C LEU A 118 -3.55 -4.67 6.32
N THR A 119 -2.43 -4.23 5.72
CA THR A 119 -2.42 -3.09 4.80
C THR A 119 -3.20 -3.36 3.52
N ILE A 120 -3.13 -4.58 2.96
CA ILE A 120 -3.96 -4.96 1.80
C ILE A 120 -5.46 -4.85 2.12
N LEU A 121 -5.84 -5.19 3.34
CA LEU A 121 -7.25 -5.24 3.75
C LEU A 121 -7.76 -3.90 4.29
N LEU A 122 -6.94 -3.22 5.07
CA LEU A 122 -7.27 -2.01 5.84
C LEU A 122 -6.02 -1.13 5.95
N ALA A 123 -5.60 -0.49 4.84
CA ALA A 123 -4.34 0.22 4.75
C ALA A 123 -4.06 1.22 5.88
N PRO A 124 -5.03 2.05 6.33
CA PRO A 124 -4.77 2.96 7.45
C PRO A 124 -4.40 2.24 8.75
N LEU A 125 -5.00 1.08 9.03
CA LEU A 125 -4.67 0.27 10.22
C LEU A 125 -3.34 -0.46 10.07
N GLY A 126 -3.03 -0.94 8.87
CA GLY A 126 -1.71 -1.52 8.55
C GLY A 126 -0.59 -0.50 8.74
N LEU A 127 -0.79 0.72 8.24
CA LEU A 127 0.15 1.82 8.44
C LEU A 127 0.32 2.16 9.94
N LEU A 128 -0.77 2.24 10.70
CA LEU A 128 -0.72 2.49 12.15
C LEU A 128 0.06 1.39 12.87
N ALA A 129 -0.18 0.12 12.54
CA ALA A 129 0.55 -1.02 13.10
C ALA A 129 2.05 -0.94 12.78
N HIS A 130 2.42 -0.59 11.54
CA HIS A 130 3.82 -0.39 11.16
C HIS A 130 4.48 0.73 11.97
N LEU A 131 3.83 1.87 12.12
CA LEU A 131 4.34 3.00 12.89
C LEU A 131 4.52 2.64 14.38
N ALA A 132 3.60 1.87 14.95
CA ALA A 132 3.71 1.36 16.31
C ALA A 132 4.91 0.41 16.48
N LEU A 133 5.10 -0.54 15.56
CA LEU A 133 6.27 -1.42 15.55
C LEU A 133 7.58 -0.65 15.42
N ARG A 134 7.62 0.31 14.52
CA ARG A 134 8.77 1.18 14.28
C ARG A 134 9.19 1.93 15.55
N THR A 135 8.25 2.49 16.30
CA THR A 135 8.53 3.22 17.55
C THR A 135 8.93 2.28 18.69
N ALA A 136 8.23 1.16 18.86
CA ALA A 136 8.51 0.19 19.93
C ALA A 136 9.93 -0.40 19.83
N LEU A 137 10.40 -0.68 18.62
CA LEU A 137 11.73 -1.28 18.41
C LEU A 137 12.87 -0.25 18.45
N HIS A 138 12.59 1.06 18.31
CA HIS A 138 13.58 2.11 18.53
C HIS A 138 13.90 2.33 20.01
N HIS A 139 12.99 1.93 20.92
CA HIS A 139 13.15 2.10 22.36
C HIS A 139 13.67 0.84 23.06
N ALA A 140 14.02 -0.23 22.33
CA ALA A 140 14.64 -1.41 22.94
C ALA A 140 16.07 -1.01 23.41
N PRO A 141 16.38 -1.04 24.73
CA PRO A 141 17.71 -0.74 25.23
C PRO A 141 18.70 -1.74 24.61
N ALA A 142 19.87 -1.24 24.18
CA ALA A 142 20.95 -2.08 23.71
C ALA A 142 21.26 -3.14 24.80
N PRO A 143 21.47 -4.43 24.43
CA PRO A 143 21.85 -5.45 25.41
C PRO A 143 23.09 -4.95 26.14
N ALA A 144 23.01 -4.90 27.48
CA ALA A 144 24.11 -4.46 28.33
C ALA A 144 25.36 -5.26 27.93
N ALA A 145 26.39 -4.56 27.45
CA ALA A 145 27.68 -5.17 27.14
C ALA A 145 28.13 -5.90 28.39
N GLY A 146 28.10 -7.23 28.35
CA GLY A 146 28.51 -8.08 29.46
C GLY A 146 29.91 -7.69 29.88
N GLY A 147 30.04 -7.22 31.11
CA GLY A 147 31.31 -6.83 31.69
C GLY A 147 32.28 -8.01 31.61
N VAL A 148 33.29 -7.89 30.77
CA VAL A 148 34.45 -8.77 30.80
C VAL A 148 35.22 -8.42 32.09
N THR A 149 34.96 -9.16 33.16
CA THR A 149 35.82 -9.19 34.33
C THR A 149 37.16 -9.77 33.92
N ARG A 150 38.14 -8.91 33.65
CA ARG A 150 39.56 -9.32 33.62
C ARG A 150 39.92 -9.78 35.02
N ARG A 151 40.27 -11.05 35.17
CA ARG A 151 41.15 -11.57 36.22
C ARG A 151 42.52 -11.86 35.62
#